data_92b9ae2e2427b7a3d763da1d5845ccc7
#
_entry.id   92b9ae2e2427b7a3d763da1d5845ccc7
#
_cell.length_a   1.000
_cell.length_b   1.000
_cell.length_c   1.000
_cell.angle_alpha   90.00
_cell.angle_beta   90.00
_cell.angle_gamma   90.00
#
_symmetry.space_group_name_H-M   'P 1'
#
loop_
_entity.id
_entity.type
_entity.pdbx_description
1 polymer ?
#
loop_
_entity_poly.entity_id
_entity_poly.type
_entity_poly.pdbx_seq_one_letter_code
_entity_poly.pdbx_strand_id
1 'polypeptide(L)'
;MRPSLKRFVFSGSDVGLMRTLGPDQRVKLFFPSANGTPPNLPRHGDWQAARRQASAQCATPMRTYTIRNLRPETCELDIDFVLHGETGPASRWATHATPGDRLQIVAPNGAYAADPGGYEWQPPEGVRQVLLIGDETALPAIAGILEQLALNPDPHKVQAFIEVPQESDCQPLLCGPKAKIHWLPRASLGKQHGDGMTLAARELASLPLIRTKPGGELEEPDLTTQLLWERASAKQSEFYAWV
;
A
#
# COMPACT_ATOMS: atom_id res chain seq x y z
N MET A 1 -2.21 17.89 -11.93
CA MET A 1 -3.09 16.80 -11.44
C MET A 1 -2.96 15.64 -12.38
N ARG A 2 -2.87 14.46 -11.88
CA ARG A 2 -2.82 13.23 -12.70
C ARG A 2 -4.22 12.70 -12.85
N PRO A 3 -4.57 12.10 -13.99
CA PRO A 3 -5.95 11.70 -14.23
C PRO A 3 -6.45 10.66 -13.21
N SER A 4 -5.58 9.73 -12.79
CA SER A 4 -6.00 8.58 -11.96
C SER A 4 -5.56 8.62 -10.50
N LEU A 5 -4.79 9.65 -10.07
CA LEU A 5 -4.32 9.77 -8.69
C LEU A 5 -4.53 11.18 -8.13
N LYS A 6 -5.09 11.25 -6.93
CA LYS A 6 -5.29 12.50 -6.19
C LYS A 6 -4.73 12.36 -4.78
N ARG A 7 -3.79 13.25 -4.42
CA ARG A 7 -3.26 13.32 -3.05
C ARG A 7 -4.15 14.19 -2.18
N PHE A 8 -4.49 13.66 -1.01
CA PHE A 8 -5.11 14.41 0.07
C PHE A 8 -4.13 14.55 1.22
N VAL A 9 -4.07 15.75 1.75
CA VAL A 9 -3.36 16.06 2.99
C VAL A 9 -4.41 16.16 4.09
N PHE A 10 -4.39 15.21 5.00
CA PHE A 10 -5.24 15.21 6.18
C PHE A 10 -4.50 15.86 7.34
N SER A 11 -5.21 16.63 8.15
CA SER A 11 -4.65 17.22 9.35
C SER A 11 -5.55 17.01 10.55
N GLY A 12 -4.95 16.97 11.74
CA GLY A 12 -5.67 16.81 12.99
C GLY A 12 -4.73 16.44 14.14
N SER A 13 -5.06 16.83 15.37
CA SER A 13 -4.22 16.58 16.55
C SER A 13 -3.86 15.12 16.74
N ASP A 14 -4.77 14.20 16.39
CA ASP A 14 -4.54 12.75 16.53
C ASP A 14 -3.48 12.22 15.55
N VAL A 15 -3.23 12.93 14.44
CA VAL A 15 -2.18 12.57 13.48
C VAL A 15 -0.79 12.66 14.11
N GLY A 16 -0.59 13.62 15.05
CA GLY A 16 0.66 13.72 15.81
C GLY A 16 0.95 12.52 16.71
N LEU A 17 -0.04 11.66 16.97
CA LEU A 17 0.12 10.42 17.74
C LEU A 17 0.41 9.20 16.86
N MET A 18 0.35 9.35 15.54
CA MET A 18 0.56 8.25 14.61
C MET A 18 2.04 7.92 14.44
N ARG A 19 2.32 6.69 14.02
CA ARG A 19 3.65 6.26 13.58
C ARG A 19 3.57 5.37 12.34
N THR A 20 4.69 5.24 11.65
CA THR A 20 4.90 4.23 10.60
C THR A 20 6.00 3.28 10.99
N LEU A 21 5.91 2.02 10.59
CA LEU A 21 6.92 0.98 10.79
C LEU A 21 7.54 0.51 9.47
N GLY A 22 6.94 0.90 8.36
CA GLY A 22 7.45 0.61 7.01
C GLY A 22 6.92 1.60 5.98
N PRO A 23 7.57 1.68 4.82
CA PRO A 23 7.18 2.60 3.74
C PRO A 23 5.84 2.24 3.10
N ASP A 24 5.36 1.03 3.31
CA ASP A 24 4.08 0.50 2.86
C ASP A 24 3.04 0.41 3.98
N GLN A 25 3.23 1.15 5.08
CA GLN A 25 2.31 1.14 6.23
C GLN A 25 0.89 1.45 5.80
N ARG A 26 -0.02 0.53 6.11
CA ARG A 26 -1.45 0.65 5.80
C ARG A 26 -2.24 1.23 6.95
N VAL A 27 -3.28 1.98 6.59
CA VAL A 27 -4.30 2.53 7.49
C VAL A 27 -5.69 2.18 6.98
N LYS A 28 -6.69 2.24 7.87
CA LYS A 28 -8.10 2.09 7.50
C LYS A 28 -8.77 3.45 7.51
N LEU A 29 -9.33 3.84 6.36
CA LEU A 29 -10.14 5.04 6.23
C LEU A 29 -11.62 4.67 6.27
N PHE A 30 -12.38 5.42 7.05
CA PHE A 30 -13.83 5.27 7.18
C PHE A 30 -14.51 6.48 6.57
N PHE A 31 -15.41 6.19 5.65
CA PHE A 31 -16.11 7.19 4.85
C PHE A 31 -17.53 7.40 5.36
N PRO A 32 -18.15 8.56 5.09
CA PRO A 32 -19.57 8.75 5.36
C PRO A 32 -20.42 7.62 4.74
N SER A 33 -21.49 7.26 5.43
CA SER A 33 -22.46 6.28 4.92
C SER A 33 -23.19 6.81 3.68
N ALA A 34 -23.96 5.96 3.03
CA ALA A 34 -24.68 6.33 1.80
C ALA A 34 -25.65 7.52 1.98
N ASN A 35 -26.17 7.73 3.18
CA ASN A 35 -27.04 8.87 3.54
C ASN A 35 -26.24 10.11 3.99
N GLY A 36 -24.91 10.12 3.87
CA GLY A 36 -24.05 11.23 4.27
C GLY A 36 -23.71 11.30 5.77
N THR A 37 -24.17 10.34 6.58
CA THR A 37 -23.82 10.33 8.01
C THR A 37 -22.32 10.12 8.19
N PRO A 38 -21.62 11.01 8.91
CA PRO A 38 -20.20 10.86 9.18
C PRO A 38 -19.89 9.59 9.97
N PRO A 39 -18.69 9.00 9.78
CA PRO A 39 -18.26 7.88 10.58
C PRO A 39 -18.20 8.27 12.07
N ASN A 40 -18.63 7.36 12.94
CA ASN A 40 -18.61 7.55 14.39
C ASN A 40 -18.14 6.27 15.09
N LEU A 41 -16.84 5.97 14.97
CA LEU A 41 -16.21 4.88 15.68
C LEU A 41 -15.61 5.35 16.99
N PRO A 42 -15.55 4.49 18.01
CA PRO A 42 -14.93 4.86 19.28
C PRO A 42 -13.44 5.16 19.10
N ARG A 43 -12.93 6.18 19.78
CA ARG A 43 -11.52 6.55 19.75
C ARG A 43 -10.62 5.52 20.47
N HIS A 44 -11.20 4.74 21.36
CA HIS A 44 -10.52 3.72 22.16
C HIS A 44 -11.32 2.42 22.18
N GLY A 45 -10.64 1.30 22.37
CA GLY A 45 -11.27 0.00 22.42
C GLY A 45 -11.36 -0.72 21.06
N ASP A 46 -12.20 -1.75 20.99
CA ASP A 46 -12.36 -2.57 19.79
C ASP A 46 -13.27 -1.89 18.75
N TRP A 47 -12.64 -1.13 17.86
CA TRP A 47 -13.33 -0.48 16.74
C TRP A 47 -13.96 -1.50 15.77
N GLN A 48 -13.41 -2.73 15.68
CA GLN A 48 -13.95 -3.78 14.82
C GLN A 48 -15.27 -4.30 15.38
N ALA A 49 -15.34 -4.51 16.69
CA ALA A 49 -16.59 -4.89 17.35
C ALA A 49 -17.65 -3.80 17.21
N ALA A 50 -17.28 -2.54 17.43
CA ALA A 50 -18.17 -1.40 17.26
C ALA A 50 -18.71 -1.31 15.82
N ARG A 51 -17.85 -1.52 14.83
CA ARG A 51 -18.24 -1.54 13.41
C ARG A 51 -19.19 -2.72 13.10
N ARG A 52 -18.95 -3.92 13.64
CA ARG A 52 -19.83 -5.08 13.42
C ARG A 52 -21.21 -4.88 14.04
N GLN A 53 -21.30 -4.15 15.15
CA GLN A 53 -22.56 -3.88 15.86
C GLN A 53 -23.36 -2.75 15.21
N ALA A 54 -22.74 -1.92 14.38
CA ALA A 54 -23.46 -0.89 13.66
C ALA A 54 -24.53 -1.51 12.76
N SER A 55 -25.74 -0.93 12.79
CA SER A 55 -26.83 -1.36 11.90
C SER A 55 -26.42 -1.19 10.43
N ALA A 56 -27.03 -1.98 9.53
CA ALA A 56 -26.76 -1.90 8.10
C ALA A 56 -26.98 -0.47 7.53
N GLN A 57 -27.91 0.29 8.13
CA GLN A 57 -28.20 1.69 7.74
C GLN A 57 -27.12 2.68 8.18
N CYS A 58 -26.37 2.35 9.23
CA CYS A 58 -25.26 3.15 9.76
C CYS A 58 -23.89 2.54 9.42
N ALA A 59 -23.86 1.51 8.56
CA ALA A 59 -22.62 0.87 8.18
C ALA A 59 -21.68 1.87 7.49
N THR A 60 -20.58 2.13 8.16
CA THR A 60 -19.54 3.05 7.67
C THR A 60 -18.64 2.32 6.68
N PRO A 61 -18.61 2.72 5.40
CA PRO A 61 -17.71 2.13 4.43
C PRO A 61 -16.25 2.29 4.85
N MET A 62 -15.47 1.24 4.69
CA MET A 62 -14.05 1.22 5.05
C MET A 62 -13.21 0.83 3.84
N ARG A 63 -12.08 1.48 3.66
CA ARG A 63 -11.05 1.10 2.68
C ARG A 63 -9.67 1.18 3.31
N THR A 64 -8.77 0.38 2.78
CA THR A 64 -7.36 0.36 3.19
C THR A 64 -6.56 1.23 2.25
N TYR A 65 -5.68 2.04 2.82
CA TYR A 65 -4.76 2.92 2.10
C TYR A 65 -3.36 2.82 2.67
N THR A 66 -2.38 3.21 1.87
CA THR A 66 -0.99 3.36 2.32
C THR A 66 -0.77 4.77 2.86
N ILE A 67 -0.05 4.90 3.94
CA ILE A 67 0.51 6.19 4.38
C ILE A 67 1.57 6.59 3.35
N ARG A 68 1.29 7.65 2.58
CA ARG A 68 2.29 8.14 1.60
C ARG A 68 3.35 8.99 2.27
N ASN A 69 2.96 9.80 3.22
CA ASN A 69 3.87 10.58 4.06
C ASN A 69 3.19 10.91 5.38
N LEU A 70 3.93 10.84 6.46
CA LEU A 70 3.46 11.21 7.79
C LEU A 70 4.41 12.26 8.38
N ARG A 71 3.84 13.37 8.82
CA ARG A 71 4.51 14.50 9.47
C ARG A 71 3.89 14.74 10.84
N PRO A 72 4.29 13.98 11.87
CA PRO A 72 3.71 14.10 13.22
C PRO A 72 3.87 15.51 13.80
N GLU A 73 4.98 16.18 13.51
CA GLU A 73 5.33 17.49 14.04
C GLU A 73 4.35 18.59 13.57
N THR A 74 3.85 18.47 12.35
CA THR A 74 2.83 19.36 11.78
C THR A 74 1.44 18.77 11.81
N CYS A 75 1.26 17.57 12.40
CA CYS A 75 0.01 16.83 12.45
C CYS A 75 -0.62 16.62 11.06
N GLU A 76 0.21 16.28 10.05
CA GLU A 76 -0.21 16.09 8.67
C GLU A 76 0.06 14.66 8.17
N LEU A 77 -0.85 14.17 7.34
CA LEU A 77 -0.81 12.85 6.74
C LEU A 77 -1.20 12.93 5.27
N ASP A 78 -0.31 12.46 4.38
CA ASP A 78 -0.60 12.35 2.95
C ASP A 78 -1.10 10.95 2.61
N ILE A 79 -2.20 10.89 1.87
CA ILE A 79 -2.74 9.65 1.31
C ILE A 79 -3.08 9.89 -0.16
N ASP A 80 -2.62 8.98 -1.02
CA ASP A 80 -2.93 9.00 -2.45
C ASP A 80 -4.16 8.13 -2.73
N PHE A 81 -5.14 8.70 -3.40
CA PHE A 81 -6.38 8.04 -3.80
C PHE A 81 -6.36 7.75 -5.29
N VAL A 82 -6.64 6.52 -5.65
CA VAL A 82 -6.89 6.16 -7.05
C VAL A 82 -8.32 6.56 -7.41
N LEU A 83 -8.45 7.31 -8.50
CA LEU A 83 -9.72 7.76 -9.05
C LEU A 83 -10.05 6.91 -10.29
N HIS A 84 -11.04 6.04 -10.17
CA HIS A 84 -11.53 5.16 -11.25
C HIS A 84 -13.04 5.30 -11.45
N GLY A 85 -13.53 6.53 -11.41
CA GLY A 85 -14.96 6.84 -11.41
C GLY A 85 -15.58 6.69 -10.02
N GLU A 86 -16.88 6.88 -9.91
CA GLU A 86 -17.62 6.86 -8.64
C GLU A 86 -18.17 5.48 -8.28
N THR A 87 -17.45 4.42 -8.63
CA THR A 87 -17.89 3.04 -8.47
C THR A 87 -17.87 2.56 -7.01
N GLY A 88 -17.17 3.28 -6.13
CA GLY A 88 -17.04 2.94 -4.73
C GLY A 88 -17.14 4.15 -3.79
N PRO A 89 -17.33 3.93 -2.48
CA PRO A 89 -17.51 5.02 -1.52
C PRO A 89 -16.27 5.92 -1.41
N ALA A 90 -15.08 5.35 -1.51
CA ALA A 90 -13.83 6.10 -1.43
C ALA A 90 -13.59 6.97 -2.66
N SER A 91 -13.76 6.42 -3.87
CA SER A 91 -13.60 7.17 -5.12
C SER A 91 -14.66 8.28 -5.23
N ARG A 92 -15.91 7.98 -4.85
CA ARG A 92 -16.98 8.99 -4.80
C ARG A 92 -16.60 10.13 -3.83
N TRP A 93 -16.18 9.79 -2.61
CA TRP A 93 -15.75 10.80 -1.65
C TRP A 93 -14.58 11.62 -2.21
N ALA A 94 -13.56 10.98 -2.75
CA ALA A 94 -12.36 11.66 -3.27
C ALA A 94 -12.65 12.58 -4.47
N THR A 95 -13.68 12.26 -5.27
CA THR A 95 -14.12 13.11 -6.39
C THR A 95 -14.71 14.43 -5.89
N HIS A 96 -15.52 14.39 -4.83
CA HIS A 96 -16.29 15.53 -4.34
C HIS A 96 -15.66 16.25 -3.14
N ALA A 97 -14.67 15.63 -2.49
CA ALA A 97 -14.10 16.15 -1.26
C ALA A 97 -13.46 17.54 -1.44
N THR A 98 -13.76 18.38 -0.48
CA THR A 98 -13.30 19.77 -0.35
C THR A 98 -12.51 19.96 0.95
N PRO A 99 -11.69 21.01 1.05
CA PRO A 99 -11.04 21.34 2.31
C PRO A 99 -12.04 21.51 3.46
N GLY A 100 -11.78 20.83 4.58
CA GLY A 100 -12.67 20.81 5.75
C GLY A 100 -13.51 19.54 5.89
N ASP A 101 -13.60 18.72 4.83
CA ASP A 101 -14.29 17.43 4.92
C ASP A 101 -13.52 16.47 5.83
N ARG A 102 -14.28 15.63 6.55
CA ARG A 102 -13.72 14.79 7.61
C ARG A 102 -13.89 13.30 7.33
N LEU A 103 -12.84 12.54 7.67
CA LEU A 103 -12.85 11.08 7.75
C LEU A 103 -12.40 10.63 9.14
N GLN A 104 -12.72 9.37 9.48
CA GLN A 104 -12.04 8.70 10.58
C GLN A 104 -10.95 7.77 10.05
N ILE A 105 -9.83 7.71 10.77
CA ILE A 105 -8.67 6.91 10.41
C ILE A 105 -8.33 5.98 11.57
N VAL A 106 -8.12 4.71 11.28
CA VAL A 106 -7.48 3.76 12.21
C VAL A 106 -6.07 3.53 11.72
N ALA A 107 -5.10 3.84 12.56
CA ALA A 107 -3.68 3.84 12.25
C ALA A 107 -2.85 3.39 13.45
N PRO A 108 -1.57 2.99 13.24
CA PRO A 108 -0.65 2.72 14.34
C PRO A 108 -0.45 3.94 15.23
N ASN A 109 -0.54 3.72 16.55
CA ASN A 109 -0.34 4.76 17.56
C ASN A 109 1.06 4.65 18.17
N GLY A 110 1.81 5.75 18.16
CA GLY A 110 3.17 5.83 18.68
C GLY A 110 3.32 5.59 20.19
N ALA A 111 2.22 5.74 20.95
CA ALA A 111 2.21 5.46 22.38
C ALA A 111 2.30 3.95 22.73
N TYR A 112 2.05 3.07 21.77
CA TYR A 112 2.09 1.62 21.98
C TYR A 112 3.36 1.03 21.36
N ALA A 113 4.12 0.29 22.16
CA ALA A 113 5.38 -0.33 21.73
C ALA A 113 5.17 -1.59 20.86
N ALA A 114 4.03 -2.28 21.01
CA ALA A 114 3.74 -3.50 20.25
C ALA A 114 3.66 -3.22 18.74
N ASP A 115 4.11 -4.19 17.93
CA ASP A 115 4.00 -4.12 16.48
C ASP A 115 2.52 -4.19 16.08
N PRO A 116 1.95 -3.14 15.48
CA PRO A 116 0.55 -3.13 15.05
C PRO A 116 0.32 -3.89 13.73
N GLY A 117 1.39 -4.33 13.06
CA GLY A 117 1.33 -4.87 11.71
C GLY A 117 0.91 -3.82 10.66
N GLY A 118 0.34 -4.30 9.56
CA GLY A 118 -0.17 -3.44 8.49
C GLY A 118 0.92 -2.93 7.53
N TYR A 119 2.06 -3.59 7.47
CA TYR A 119 3.12 -3.40 6.50
C TYR A 119 3.73 -4.76 6.14
N GLU A 120 4.20 -4.89 4.91
CA GLU A 120 4.79 -6.14 4.39
C GLU A 120 6.26 -5.96 3.99
N TRP A 121 6.71 -4.70 3.82
CA TRP A 121 8.09 -4.42 3.47
C TRP A 121 9.03 -4.77 4.62
N GLN A 122 9.60 -5.96 4.56
CA GLN A 122 10.52 -6.50 5.56
C GLN A 122 11.60 -7.35 4.87
N PRO A 123 12.46 -6.72 4.07
CA PRO A 123 13.54 -7.46 3.41
C PRO A 123 14.47 -8.07 4.45
N PRO A 124 14.88 -9.35 4.29
CA PRO A 124 15.87 -9.96 5.15
C PRO A 124 17.24 -9.27 5.00
N GLU A 125 18.10 -9.51 5.97
CA GLU A 125 19.48 -9.02 5.89
C GLU A 125 20.20 -9.60 4.66
N GLY A 126 21.07 -8.77 4.05
CA GLY A 126 21.87 -9.19 2.90
C GLY A 126 21.20 -9.09 1.53
N VAL A 127 19.95 -8.62 1.46
CA VAL A 127 19.29 -8.39 0.16
C VAL A 127 20.11 -7.41 -0.68
N ARG A 128 20.35 -7.78 -1.94
CA ARG A 128 21.07 -6.98 -2.94
C ARG A 128 20.22 -6.66 -4.16
N GLN A 129 19.19 -7.46 -4.40
CA GLN A 129 18.28 -7.33 -5.52
C GLN A 129 16.84 -7.30 -5.04
N VAL A 130 16.09 -6.34 -5.54
CA VAL A 130 14.69 -6.12 -5.17
C VAL A 130 13.84 -6.09 -6.44
N LEU A 131 12.75 -6.83 -6.42
CA LEU A 131 11.70 -6.77 -7.44
C LEU A 131 10.44 -6.19 -6.81
N LEU A 132 9.89 -5.16 -7.41
CA LEU A 132 8.63 -4.54 -7.03
C LEU A 132 7.66 -4.67 -8.20
N ILE A 133 6.48 -5.23 -7.97
CA ILE A 133 5.43 -5.33 -8.98
C ILE A 133 4.13 -4.84 -8.37
N GLY A 134 3.42 -3.94 -9.04
CA GLY A 134 2.13 -3.46 -8.56
C GLY A 134 1.38 -2.62 -9.58
N ASP A 135 0.15 -2.32 -9.27
CA ASP A 135 -0.69 -1.41 -10.03
C ASP A 135 -0.70 0.01 -9.43
N GLU A 136 -1.58 0.87 -9.94
CA GLU A 136 -1.77 2.23 -9.42
C GLU A 136 -2.14 2.29 -7.94
N THR A 137 -2.74 1.23 -7.38
CA THR A 137 -3.12 1.19 -5.95
C THR A 137 -1.92 0.87 -5.06
N ALA A 138 -0.93 0.16 -5.59
CA ALA A 138 0.32 -0.17 -4.93
C ALA A 138 1.38 0.96 -5.07
N LEU A 139 1.17 1.89 -6.01
CA LEU A 139 2.14 2.95 -6.32
C LEU A 139 2.58 3.78 -5.10
N PRO A 140 1.71 4.14 -4.14
CA PRO A 140 2.14 4.86 -2.94
C PRO A 140 3.16 4.08 -2.09
N ALA A 141 2.96 2.76 -1.96
CA ALA A 141 3.88 1.86 -1.25
C ALA A 141 5.19 1.68 -2.02
N ILE A 142 5.12 1.40 -3.32
CA ILE A 142 6.30 1.27 -4.18
C ILE A 142 7.15 2.55 -4.14
N ALA A 143 6.52 3.72 -4.21
CA ALA A 143 7.23 5.00 -4.12
C ALA A 143 7.96 5.15 -2.78
N GLY A 144 7.30 4.83 -1.66
CA GLY A 144 7.91 4.87 -0.33
C GLY A 144 9.08 3.88 -0.19
N ILE A 145 8.94 2.67 -0.74
CA ILE A 145 10.02 1.67 -0.76
C ILE A 145 11.23 2.17 -1.57
N LEU A 146 10.99 2.72 -2.76
CA LEU A 146 12.05 3.27 -3.60
C LEU A 146 12.78 4.43 -2.93
N GLU A 147 12.05 5.33 -2.27
CA GLU A 147 12.60 6.44 -1.49
C GLU A 147 13.46 5.94 -0.33
N GLN A 148 13.00 4.95 0.41
CA GLN A 148 13.77 4.33 1.50
C GLN A 148 15.05 3.67 0.98
N LEU A 149 14.96 2.92 -0.11
CA LEU A 149 16.12 2.27 -0.74
C LEU A 149 17.13 3.28 -1.30
N ALA A 150 16.66 4.45 -1.75
CA ALA A 150 17.54 5.51 -2.26
C ALA A 150 18.44 6.12 -1.17
N LEU A 151 18.07 6.02 0.08
CA LEU A 151 18.85 6.51 1.22
C LEU A 151 19.99 5.55 1.61
N ASN A 152 20.00 4.33 1.07
CA ASN A 152 21.03 3.35 1.41
C ASN A 152 22.36 3.71 0.70
N PRO A 153 23.49 3.84 1.45
CA PRO A 153 24.79 4.13 0.86
C PRO A 153 25.30 3.02 -0.07
N ASP A 154 24.84 1.77 0.13
CA ASP A 154 25.10 0.65 -0.77
C ASP A 154 23.84 0.34 -1.58
N PRO A 155 23.69 0.92 -2.78
CA PRO A 155 22.43 0.91 -3.50
C PRO A 155 22.08 -0.48 -4.02
N HIS A 156 20.86 -0.90 -3.73
CA HIS A 156 20.26 -2.14 -4.23
C HIS A 156 20.04 -2.06 -5.75
N LYS A 157 20.16 -3.21 -6.41
CA LYS A 157 19.65 -3.37 -7.77
C LYS A 157 18.14 -3.57 -7.70
N VAL A 158 17.38 -2.59 -8.15
CA VAL A 158 15.92 -2.59 -8.08
C VAL A 158 15.33 -2.68 -9.48
N GLN A 159 14.33 -3.54 -9.66
CA GLN A 159 13.42 -3.53 -10.79
C GLN A 159 12.01 -3.26 -10.26
N ALA A 160 11.37 -2.20 -10.72
CA ALA A 160 10.00 -1.88 -10.40
C ALA A 160 9.14 -1.90 -11.67
N PHE A 161 8.10 -2.71 -11.69
CA PHE A 161 7.10 -2.77 -12.75
C PHE A 161 5.78 -2.24 -12.20
N ILE A 162 5.29 -1.15 -12.79
CA ILE A 162 4.14 -0.43 -12.27
C ILE A 162 3.09 -0.31 -13.37
N GLU A 163 2.00 -1.05 -13.20
CA GLU A 163 0.86 -0.98 -14.08
C GLU A 163 0.00 0.24 -13.73
N VAL A 164 -0.36 1.03 -14.75
CA VAL A 164 -1.19 2.22 -14.58
C VAL A 164 -2.23 2.31 -15.70
N PRO A 165 -3.35 3.05 -15.49
CA PRO A 165 -4.37 3.18 -16.51
C PRO A 165 -3.86 3.79 -17.82
N GLN A 166 -3.12 4.88 -17.74
CA GLN A 166 -2.71 5.69 -18.90
C GLN A 166 -1.25 6.16 -18.77
N GLU A 167 -0.63 6.53 -19.88
CA GLU A 167 0.72 7.11 -19.89
C GLU A 167 0.84 8.39 -19.06
N SER A 168 -0.22 9.19 -19.01
CA SER A 168 -0.27 10.41 -18.19
C SER A 168 -0.20 10.15 -16.68
N ASP A 169 -0.39 8.89 -16.25
CA ASP A 169 -0.22 8.46 -14.86
C ASP A 169 1.25 8.11 -14.53
N CYS A 170 2.08 7.88 -15.53
CA CYS A 170 3.51 7.67 -15.35
C CYS A 170 4.16 8.91 -14.76
N GLN A 171 5.05 8.70 -13.76
CA GLN A 171 5.66 9.82 -13.03
C GLN A 171 7.12 9.58 -12.70
N PRO A 172 7.91 10.63 -12.57
CA PRO A 172 9.22 10.53 -11.93
C PRO A 172 9.04 10.04 -10.49
N LEU A 173 9.80 9.02 -10.12
CA LEU A 173 9.88 8.51 -8.75
C LEU A 173 11.31 8.74 -8.24
N LEU A 174 11.42 9.16 -6.99
CA LEU A 174 12.73 9.22 -6.34
C LEU A 174 13.21 7.80 -6.10
N CYS A 175 14.36 7.46 -6.65
CA CYS A 175 14.94 6.13 -6.54
C CYS A 175 16.46 6.15 -6.59
N GLY A 176 17.10 5.09 -6.13
CA GLY A 176 18.55 4.93 -6.16
C GLY A 176 19.11 4.75 -7.57
N PRO A 177 20.44 4.93 -7.74
CA PRO A 177 21.09 4.94 -9.07
C PRO A 177 21.08 3.59 -9.80
N LYS A 178 20.83 2.50 -9.08
CA LYS A 178 20.72 1.14 -9.66
C LYS A 178 19.27 0.67 -9.83
N ALA A 179 18.28 1.57 -9.65
CA ALA A 179 16.88 1.26 -9.85
C ALA A 179 16.47 1.45 -11.31
N LYS A 180 15.67 0.51 -11.81
CA LYS A 180 15.02 0.57 -13.11
C LYS A 180 13.51 0.52 -12.92
N ILE A 181 12.81 1.54 -13.39
CA ILE A 181 11.36 1.63 -13.28
C ILE A 181 10.76 1.42 -14.66
N HIS A 182 9.87 0.45 -14.75
CA HIS A 182 9.14 0.07 -15.95
C HIS A 182 7.66 0.39 -15.75
N TRP A 183 7.18 1.40 -16.47
CA TRP A 183 5.77 1.73 -16.50
C TRP A 183 5.04 0.85 -17.52
N LEU A 184 3.89 0.36 -17.13
CA LEU A 184 3.03 -0.52 -17.94
C LEU A 184 1.65 0.11 -18.10
N PRO A 185 1.50 1.15 -18.95
CA PRO A 185 0.24 1.83 -19.16
C PRO A 185 -0.72 0.93 -19.96
N ARG A 186 -1.82 0.52 -19.33
CA ARG A 186 -2.80 -0.42 -19.92
C ARG A 186 -3.39 0.06 -21.23
N ALA A 187 -3.76 1.36 -21.31
CA ALA A 187 -4.35 1.93 -22.50
C ALA A 187 -3.44 1.83 -23.73
N SER A 188 -2.14 2.14 -23.57
CA SER A 188 -1.16 2.07 -24.66
C SER A 188 -0.79 0.66 -25.04
N LEU A 189 -0.84 -0.26 -24.06
CA LEU A 189 -0.50 -1.67 -24.28
C LEU A 189 -1.67 -2.52 -24.75
N GLY A 190 -2.90 -1.95 -24.82
CA GLY A 190 -4.12 -2.71 -25.15
C GLY A 190 -4.41 -3.84 -24.16
N LYS A 191 -4.08 -3.65 -22.89
CA LYS A 191 -4.16 -4.66 -21.84
C LYS A 191 -5.32 -4.39 -20.87
N GLN A 192 -5.78 -5.46 -20.23
CA GLN A 192 -6.70 -5.38 -19.11
C GLN A 192 -5.94 -5.18 -17.80
N HIS A 193 -6.65 -4.84 -16.74
CA HIS A 193 -6.08 -4.71 -15.40
C HIS A 193 -5.47 -6.04 -14.93
N GLY A 194 -4.20 -6.00 -14.50
CA GLY A 194 -3.43 -7.16 -14.06
C GLY A 194 -2.60 -7.86 -15.14
N ASP A 195 -2.90 -7.64 -16.42
CA ASP A 195 -2.17 -8.27 -17.52
C ASP A 195 -0.69 -7.84 -17.56
N GLY A 196 -0.44 -6.55 -17.34
CA GLY A 196 0.91 -5.98 -17.31
C GLY A 196 1.74 -6.53 -16.16
N MET A 197 1.15 -6.64 -14.98
CA MET A 197 1.81 -7.23 -13.80
C MET A 197 2.12 -8.72 -14.03
N THR A 198 1.18 -9.47 -14.61
CA THR A 198 1.39 -10.88 -14.95
C THR A 198 2.53 -11.06 -15.95
N LEU A 199 2.56 -10.22 -16.99
CA LEU A 199 3.65 -10.20 -17.97
C LEU A 199 5.00 -9.87 -17.31
N ALA A 200 5.02 -8.86 -16.43
CA ALA A 200 6.22 -8.47 -15.71
C ALA A 200 6.76 -9.63 -14.85
N ALA A 201 5.88 -10.30 -14.11
CA ALA A 201 6.27 -11.41 -13.25
C ALA A 201 6.82 -12.63 -14.03
N ARG A 202 6.26 -12.91 -15.21
CA ARG A 202 6.61 -14.10 -16.00
C ARG A 202 7.80 -13.89 -16.95
N GLU A 203 7.90 -12.73 -17.57
CA GLU A 203 8.73 -12.57 -18.75
C GLU A 203 9.73 -11.41 -18.65
N LEU A 204 9.38 -10.32 -17.96
CA LEU A 204 10.19 -9.10 -17.98
C LEU A 204 11.16 -9.00 -16.80
N ALA A 205 10.80 -9.56 -15.65
CA ALA A 205 11.62 -9.50 -14.45
C ALA A 205 12.87 -10.36 -14.61
N SER A 206 14.04 -9.75 -14.41
CA SER A 206 15.31 -10.48 -14.33
C SER A 206 15.43 -11.08 -12.93
N LEU A 207 14.94 -12.30 -12.77
CA LEU A 207 15.06 -13.05 -11.53
C LEU A 207 16.46 -13.67 -11.42
N PRO A 208 17.05 -13.74 -10.22
CA PRO A 208 18.24 -14.53 -10.00
C PRO A 208 17.93 -16.01 -10.30
N LEU A 209 18.90 -16.74 -10.86
CA LEU A 209 18.78 -18.18 -11.01
C LEU A 209 18.76 -18.82 -9.62
N ILE A 210 17.56 -19.00 -9.08
CA ILE A 210 17.39 -19.79 -7.87
C ILE A 210 17.60 -21.24 -8.24
N ARG A 211 18.71 -21.84 -7.77
CA ARG A 211 18.86 -23.29 -7.78
C ARG A 211 17.89 -23.86 -6.76
N THR A 212 16.66 -24.08 -7.17
CA THR A 212 15.70 -24.84 -6.38
C THR A 212 16.25 -26.25 -6.22
N LYS A 213 16.47 -26.67 -4.97
CA LYS A 213 16.59 -28.09 -4.69
C LYS A 213 15.25 -28.72 -5.10
N PRO A 214 15.24 -29.74 -5.98
CA PRO A 214 13.99 -30.41 -6.30
C PRO A 214 13.51 -31.16 -5.06
N GLY A 215 12.24 -30.99 -4.70
CA GLY A 215 11.56 -31.83 -3.73
C GLY A 215 11.16 -31.13 -2.43
N GLY A 216 10.02 -30.55 -2.45
CA GLY A 216 9.13 -30.26 -1.35
C GLY A 216 7.74 -30.06 -1.96
N GLU A 217 6.84 -30.98 -1.72
CA GLU A 217 5.43 -30.75 -1.99
C GLU A 217 5.01 -29.53 -1.19
N LEU A 218 4.43 -28.53 -1.89
CA LEU A 218 3.76 -27.44 -1.25
C LEU A 218 2.44 -28.03 -0.68
N GLU A 219 2.42 -28.28 0.61
CA GLU A 219 1.16 -28.52 1.29
C GLU A 219 0.32 -27.23 1.19
N GLU A 220 -0.88 -27.36 0.60
CA GLU A 220 -1.83 -26.26 0.61
C GLU A 220 -2.19 -25.96 2.07
N PRO A 221 -2.01 -24.70 2.54
CA PRO A 221 -2.37 -24.37 3.91
C PRO A 221 -3.89 -24.51 4.08
N ASP A 222 -4.31 -25.23 5.09
CA ASP A 222 -5.71 -25.32 5.51
C ASP A 222 -6.19 -23.94 5.97
N LEU A 223 -6.90 -23.24 5.10
CA LEU A 223 -7.42 -21.89 5.32
C LEU A 223 -8.49 -21.80 6.42
N THR A 224 -8.85 -22.93 7.05
CA THR A 224 -9.91 -22.97 8.08
C THR A 224 -9.40 -22.79 9.49
N THR A 225 -8.11 -22.92 9.78
CA THR A 225 -7.63 -23.03 11.16
C THR A 225 -6.58 -22.06 11.64
N GLN A 226 -6.04 -21.16 10.89
CA GLN A 226 -5.29 -19.99 11.42
C GLN A 226 -4.68 -19.18 10.27
N LEU A 227 -4.97 -17.88 10.27
CA LEU A 227 -4.24 -16.87 9.51
C LEU A 227 -2.85 -16.63 10.15
N LEU A 228 -2.03 -17.64 10.18
CA LEU A 228 -0.61 -17.49 10.43
C LEU A 228 0.07 -17.44 9.08
N TRP A 229 0.29 -16.22 8.61
CA TRP A 229 1.34 -15.96 7.65
C TRP A 229 2.66 -16.29 8.34
N GLU A 230 3.10 -17.53 8.28
CA GLU A 230 4.46 -17.86 8.67
C GLU A 230 5.38 -17.14 7.67
N ARG A 231 6.04 -16.11 8.16
CA ARG A 231 7.13 -15.48 7.42
C ARG A 231 8.18 -16.54 7.19
N ALA A 232 8.41 -16.89 5.94
CA ALA A 232 9.55 -17.72 5.60
C ALA A 232 10.80 -17.02 6.17
N SER A 233 11.35 -17.55 7.24
CA SER A 233 12.58 -17.07 7.85
C SER A 233 13.76 -17.50 6.98
N ALA A 234 13.86 -16.97 5.76
CA ALA A 234 15.09 -17.04 5.01
C ALA A 234 16.11 -16.16 5.75
N LYS A 235 16.94 -16.78 6.56
CA LYS A 235 17.95 -16.08 7.38
C LYS A 235 18.93 -15.25 6.56
N GLN A 236 19.07 -15.49 5.26
CA GLN A 236 19.81 -14.67 4.30
C GLN A 236 19.24 -14.90 2.90
N SER A 237 18.84 -13.84 2.23
CA SER A 237 18.47 -13.87 0.82
C SER A 237 19.07 -12.67 0.11
N GLU A 238 19.74 -12.88 -1.02
CA GLU A 238 20.22 -11.79 -1.86
C GLU A 238 19.10 -11.14 -2.67
N PHE A 239 17.94 -11.78 -2.73
CA PHE A 239 16.79 -11.35 -3.53
C PHE A 239 15.52 -11.25 -2.67
N TYR A 240 14.75 -10.19 -2.89
CA TYR A 240 13.46 -9.96 -2.25
C TYR A 240 12.44 -9.46 -3.29
N ALA A 241 11.26 -10.05 -3.31
CA ALA A 241 10.14 -9.61 -4.12
C ALA A 241 9.00 -9.10 -3.25
N TRP A 242 8.44 -7.95 -3.60
CA TRP A 242 7.24 -7.36 -3.05
C TRP A 242 6.22 -7.19 -4.19
N VAL A 243 5.02 -7.79 -4.06
CA VAL A 243 4.00 -7.85 -5.11
C VAL A 243 2.63 -7.48 -4.54
#